data_06686b5e9d68233fd25c25a082e3ccd4
#
_entry.id   06686b5e9d68233fd25c25a082e3ccd4
#
_cell.length_a   1.000
_cell.length_b   1.000
_cell.length_c   1.000
_cell.angle_alpha   90.00
_cell.angle_beta   90.00
_cell.angle_gamma   90.00
#
_symmetry.space_group_name_H-M   'P 1'
#
loop_
_entity.id
_entity.type
_entity.pdbx_description
1 polymer ?
#
loop_
_entity_poly.entity_id
_entity_poly.type
_entity_poly.pdbx_seq_one_letter_code
_entity_poly.pdbx_strand_id
1 'polypeptide(L)'
;MTQQIKTCKRKVMDDEFYTMYKDVVRELHKYDLRNKRIICPCDNKNSNIYKYLKDCYYDVKCDDREWKNIDYSKYDIVITNPPFSQVREFIRYLISIKIDFIIIVSDVLRYGIKNNKTNFGIGIYKGKDAQKFYRPDGTITAVHCGWISNIKDDWEENEKL
;
A
#
# COMPACT_ATOMS: atom_id res chain seq x y z
N MET A 1 3.63 19.68 5.42
CA MET A 1 3.12 19.07 5.59
C MET A 1 2.76 18.78 5.52
N THR A 2 2.96 18.65 5.45
CA THR A 2 2.38 18.10 5.49
C THR A 2 1.65 17.96 5.31
N GLN A 3 1.53 17.85 4.96
CA GLN A 3 0.69 17.54 4.86
C GLN A 3 0.16 16.91 4.46
N GLN A 4 0.17 16.55 4.12
CA GLN A 4 -0.39 15.94 4.06
C GLN A 4 -0.93 15.48 3.97
N ILE A 5 -0.92 15.23 3.82
CA ILE A 5 -1.69 14.67 4.06
C ILE A 5 -2.76 14.98 4.26
N LYS A 6 -3.31 15.51 4.01
CA LYS A 6 -4.31 15.76 4.25
C LYS A 6 -5.32 15.36 3.79
N THR A 7 -5.46 15.18 2.98
CA THR A 7 -6.59 14.72 2.69
C THR A 7 -6.81 13.54 3.16
N CYS A 8 -6.26 12.80 2.78
CA CYS A 8 -6.40 11.90 3.66
C CYS A 8 -5.98 12.44 4.91
N LYS A 9 -5.78 13.58 4.99
CA LYS A 9 -5.30 14.21 5.99
C LYS A 9 -5.95 14.51 7.03
N ARG A 10 -6.41 14.58 7.05
CA ARG A 10 -6.81 14.75 7.77
C ARG A 10 -6.98 14.41 8.88
N LYS A 11 -7.07 14.41 9.02
CA LYS A 11 -7.15 14.04 10.00
C LYS A 11 -6.99 12.92 10.59
N VAL A 12 -6.99 12.53 10.33
CA VAL A 12 -6.91 11.20 10.79
C VAL A 12 -5.49 10.84 11.10
N MET A 13 -4.98 11.51 12.05
CA MET A 13 -3.55 11.42 12.36
C MET A 13 -3.12 10.02 12.80
N ASP A 14 -4.03 9.28 13.46
CA ASP A 14 -3.69 7.95 13.96
C ASP A 14 -3.49 6.93 12.85
N ASP A 15 -3.99 7.22 11.65
CA ASP A 15 -3.83 6.36 10.49
C ASP A 15 -2.67 6.76 9.60
N GLU A 16 -1.97 7.85 9.93
CA GLU A 16 -0.91 8.36 9.09
C GLU A 16 0.45 7.94 9.61
N PHE A 17 0.99 6.88 9.02
CA PHE A 17 2.32 6.39 9.33
C PHE A 17 3.13 6.29 8.05
N TYR A 18 4.36 6.80 8.07
CA TYR A 18 5.25 6.69 6.92
C TYR A 18 6.06 5.40 7.02
N THR A 19 5.90 4.54 6.05
CA THR A 19 6.62 3.27 5.98
C THR A 19 8.12 3.52 5.89
N MET A 20 8.92 2.73 6.60
CA MET A 20 10.37 2.85 6.54
C MET A 20 10.88 2.37 5.18
N TYR A 21 11.88 3.08 4.64
CA TYR A 21 12.43 2.79 3.32
C TYR A 21 12.91 1.34 3.19
N LYS A 22 13.59 0.82 4.20
CA LYS A 22 14.08 -0.57 4.16
C LYS A 22 12.97 -1.60 4.06
N ASP A 23 11.80 -1.32 4.66
CA ASP A 23 10.66 -2.22 4.58
C ASP A 23 10.03 -2.17 3.18
N VAL A 24 10.05 -1.00 2.55
CA VAL A 24 9.61 -0.85 1.17
C VAL A 24 10.52 -1.66 0.23
N VAL A 25 11.83 -1.51 0.36
CA VAL A 25 12.79 -2.25 -0.48
C VAL A 25 12.58 -3.75 -0.31
N ARG A 26 12.46 -4.20 0.94
CA ARG A 26 12.36 -5.62 1.25
C ARG A 26 11.16 -6.29 0.59
N GLU A 27 10.06 -5.56 0.45
CA GLU A 27 8.88 -6.08 -0.23
C GLU A 27 8.94 -5.87 -1.74
N LEU A 28 9.19 -4.64 -2.18
CA LEU A 28 8.95 -4.28 -3.58
C LEU A 28 10.02 -4.80 -4.55
N HIS A 29 11.22 -5.10 -4.06
CA HIS A 29 12.26 -5.66 -4.93
C HIS A 29 11.86 -7.01 -5.55
N LYS A 30 10.85 -7.67 -4.99
CA LYS A 30 10.41 -9.00 -5.44
C LYS A 30 9.58 -8.96 -6.72
N TYR A 31 9.07 -7.79 -7.10
CA TYR A 31 8.16 -7.66 -8.22
C TYR A 31 8.83 -7.04 -9.42
N ASP A 32 8.49 -7.52 -10.61
CA ASP A 32 8.91 -6.87 -11.85
C ASP A 32 7.90 -5.77 -12.19
N LEU A 33 8.29 -4.53 -11.94
CA LEU A 33 7.44 -3.36 -12.15
C LEU A 33 7.80 -2.58 -13.41
N ARG A 34 8.69 -3.13 -14.23
CA ARG A 34 9.05 -2.50 -15.50
C ARG A 34 7.84 -2.48 -16.42
N ASN A 35 7.69 -1.38 -17.16
CA ASN A 35 6.59 -1.20 -18.10
C ASN A 35 5.20 -1.17 -17.45
N LYS A 36 5.14 -0.92 -16.14
CA LYS A 36 3.90 -0.74 -15.40
C LYS A 36 3.73 0.75 -15.07
N ARG A 37 2.50 1.24 -15.23
CA ARG A 37 2.14 2.59 -14.79
C ARG A 37 1.62 2.48 -13.37
N ILE A 38 2.36 3.05 -12.42
CA ILE A 38 2.13 2.85 -10.98
C ILE A 38 1.48 4.08 -10.39
N ILE A 39 0.44 3.89 -9.60
CA ILE A 39 -0.18 4.95 -8.81
C ILE A 39 -0.06 4.65 -7.32
N CYS A 40 0.31 5.66 -6.54
CA CYS A 40 0.36 5.62 -5.09
C CYS A 40 -0.73 6.55 -4.55
N PRO A 41 -1.98 6.09 -4.46
CA PRO A 41 -3.12 7.02 -4.25
C PRO A 41 -3.26 7.55 -2.84
N CYS A 42 -2.55 6.98 -1.88
CA CYS A 42 -2.59 7.43 -0.49
C CYS A 42 -1.24 7.96 -0.03
N ASP A 43 -0.34 8.26 -0.96
CA ASP A 43 1.00 8.71 -0.67
C ASP A 43 1.27 10.06 -1.30
N ASN A 44 2.24 10.78 -0.74
CA ASN A 44 2.75 12.01 -1.33
C ASN A 44 4.23 11.82 -1.71
N LYS A 45 4.85 12.88 -2.23
CA LYS A 45 6.24 12.81 -2.70
C LYS A 45 7.25 12.55 -1.58
N ASN A 46 6.84 12.68 -0.32
CA ASN A 46 7.70 12.40 0.83
C ASN A 46 7.61 10.96 1.30
N SER A 47 6.67 10.18 0.76
CA SER A 47 6.53 8.78 1.16
C SER A 47 7.71 7.95 0.65
N ASN A 48 8.14 6.99 1.45
CA ASN A 48 9.25 6.12 1.08
C ASN A 48 8.85 5.14 -0.03
N ILE A 49 7.58 4.82 -0.17
CA ILE A 49 7.08 4.02 -1.29
C ILE A 49 7.32 4.78 -2.59
N TYR A 50 6.87 6.03 -2.66
CA TYR A 50 7.07 6.85 -3.85
C TYR A 50 8.57 7.05 -4.15
N LYS A 51 9.36 7.38 -3.12
CA LYS A 51 10.80 7.61 -3.27
C LYS A 51 11.52 6.38 -3.83
N TYR A 52 11.23 5.19 -3.28
CA TYR A 52 11.84 3.96 -3.76
C TYR A 52 11.52 3.71 -5.24
N LEU A 53 10.25 3.86 -5.62
CA LEU A 53 9.84 3.61 -6.99
C LEU A 53 10.47 4.62 -7.95
N LYS A 54 10.61 5.87 -7.53
CA LYS A 54 11.34 6.87 -8.32
C LYS A 54 12.82 6.54 -8.41
N ASP A 55 13.44 6.09 -7.32
CA ASP A 55 14.84 5.71 -7.30
C ASP A 55 15.13 4.55 -8.24
N CYS A 56 14.16 3.68 -8.45
CA CYS A 56 14.25 2.57 -9.41
C CYS A 56 13.92 2.98 -10.84
N TYR A 57 13.63 4.24 -11.08
CA TYR A 57 13.26 4.78 -12.41
C TYR A 57 11.97 4.17 -12.98
N TYR A 58 11.06 3.74 -12.11
CA TYR A 58 9.75 3.26 -12.53
C TYR A 58 8.83 4.44 -12.89
N ASP A 59 7.83 4.17 -13.70
CA ASP A 59 6.78 5.13 -14.05
C ASP A 59 5.77 5.17 -12.90
N VAL A 60 5.93 6.14 -12.01
CA VAL A 60 5.13 6.23 -10.80
C VAL A 60 4.58 7.65 -10.59
N LYS A 61 3.33 7.73 -10.17
CA LYS A 61 2.67 8.95 -9.74
C LYS A 61 2.18 8.77 -8.32
N CYS A 62 2.13 9.84 -7.56
CA CYS A 62 1.41 9.88 -6.29
C CYS A 62 0.33 10.95 -6.39
N ASP A 63 -0.73 10.79 -5.62
CA ASP A 63 -1.86 11.70 -5.67
C ASP A 63 -2.45 11.77 -4.27
N ASP A 64 -2.44 12.96 -3.67
CA ASP A 64 -2.95 13.17 -2.32
C ASP A 64 -4.43 13.53 -2.28
N ARG A 65 -5.11 13.51 -3.42
CA ARG A 65 -6.56 13.60 -3.46
C ARG A 65 -7.15 12.34 -2.86
N GLU A 66 -8.43 12.41 -2.55
CA GLU A 66 -9.11 11.22 -2.07
C GLU A 66 -9.00 10.10 -3.11
N TRP A 67 -8.67 8.89 -2.68
CA TRP A 67 -8.42 7.77 -3.57
C TRP A 67 -9.62 7.43 -4.47
N LYS A 68 -10.84 7.78 -4.04
CA LYS A 68 -12.04 7.54 -4.83
C LYS A 68 -12.13 8.42 -6.08
N ASN A 69 -11.40 9.52 -6.11
CA ASN A 69 -11.49 10.53 -7.18
C ASN A 69 -10.39 10.38 -8.23
N ILE A 70 -9.57 9.35 -8.14
CA ILE A 70 -8.49 9.11 -9.08
C ILE A 70 -9.02 8.32 -10.28
N ASP A 71 -8.55 8.69 -11.48
CA ASP A 71 -8.88 7.93 -12.68
C ASP A 71 -7.89 6.76 -12.81
N TYR A 72 -8.26 5.61 -12.30
CA TYR A 72 -7.42 4.42 -12.30
C TYR A 72 -7.24 3.79 -13.68
N SER A 73 -8.03 4.18 -14.67
CA SER A 73 -7.86 3.66 -16.04
C SER A 73 -6.51 4.01 -16.65
N LYS A 74 -5.82 4.99 -16.07
CA LYS A 74 -4.50 5.43 -16.52
C LYS A 74 -3.35 4.60 -15.95
N TYR A 75 -3.64 3.65 -15.08
CA TYR A 75 -2.62 2.93 -14.32
C TYR A 75 -2.79 1.42 -14.43
N ASP A 76 -1.69 0.70 -14.19
CA ASP A 76 -1.68 -0.76 -14.24
C ASP A 76 -1.66 -1.37 -12.85
N ILE A 77 -1.13 -0.67 -11.86
CA ILE A 77 -0.96 -1.20 -10.52
C ILE A 77 -1.02 -0.09 -9.47
N VAL A 78 -1.61 -0.43 -8.34
CA VAL A 78 -1.67 0.43 -7.14
C VAL A 78 -0.66 -0.07 -6.12
N ILE A 79 0.24 0.80 -5.66
CA ILE A 79 1.18 0.48 -4.58
C ILE A 79 1.09 1.61 -3.58
N THR A 80 0.62 1.32 -2.35
CA THR A 80 0.33 2.39 -1.41
C THR A 80 0.20 1.86 0.02
N ASN A 81 0.24 2.79 0.96
CA ASN A 81 -0.05 2.55 2.37
C ASN A 81 -1.37 3.28 2.70
N PRO A 82 -2.52 2.62 2.56
CA PRO A 82 -3.81 3.28 2.78
C PRO A 82 -4.10 3.51 4.26
N PRO A 83 -4.96 4.48 4.60
CA PRO A 83 -5.44 4.62 5.98
C PRO A 83 -6.15 3.32 6.41
N PHE A 84 -5.79 2.79 7.58
CA PHE A 84 -6.33 1.51 8.03
C PHE A 84 -7.84 1.54 8.21
N SER A 85 -8.41 2.69 8.56
CA SER A 85 -9.86 2.83 8.73
C SER A 85 -10.64 2.64 7.43
N GLN A 86 -10.01 2.83 6.27
CA GLN A 86 -10.66 2.76 4.97
C GLN A 86 -10.23 1.56 4.13
N VAL A 87 -9.37 0.72 4.66
CA VAL A 87 -8.67 -0.28 3.85
C VAL A 87 -9.61 -1.32 3.24
N ARG A 88 -10.63 -1.76 3.97
CA ARG A 88 -11.56 -2.76 3.42
C ARG A 88 -12.36 -2.20 2.24
N GLU A 89 -12.85 -0.99 2.35
CA GLU A 89 -13.56 -0.33 1.27
C GLU A 89 -12.63 -0.12 0.08
N PHE A 90 -11.39 0.29 0.35
CA PHE A 90 -10.40 0.50 -0.68
C PHE A 90 -10.09 -0.78 -1.46
N ILE A 91 -9.86 -1.89 -0.76
CA ILE A 91 -9.60 -3.18 -1.40
C ILE A 91 -10.77 -3.61 -2.27
N ARG A 92 -11.99 -3.51 -1.75
CA ARG A 92 -13.18 -3.87 -2.52
C ARG A 92 -13.32 -3.05 -3.80
N TYR A 93 -13.00 -1.76 -3.70
CA TYR A 93 -13.01 -0.90 -4.86
C TYR A 93 -11.99 -1.34 -5.90
N LEU A 94 -10.74 -1.59 -5.48
CA LEU A 94 -9.68 -2.02 -6.41
C LEU A 94 -10.04 -3.34 -7.09
N ILE A 95 -10.64 -4.27 -6.35
CA ILE A 95 -11.10 -5.53 -6.92
C ILE A 95 -12.20 -5.28 -7.94
N SER A 96 -13.13 -4.38 -7.65
CA SER A 96 -14.25 -4.09 -8.55
C SER A 96 -13.78 -3.54 -9.90
N ILE A 97 -12.69 -2.78 -9.91
CA ILE A 97 -12.12 -2.23 -11.15
C ILE A 97 -11.01 -3.11 -11.73
N LYS A 98 -10.73 -4.25 -11.11
CA LYS A 98 -9.81 -5.28 -11.59
C LYS A 98 -8.38 -4.78 -11.79
N ILE A 99 -7.90 -3.93 -10.89
CA ILE A 99 -6.52 -3.44 -10.93
C ILE A 99 -5.65 -4.24 -9.96
N ASP A 100 -4.41 -4.49 -10.33
CA ASP A 100 -3.44 -5.12 -9.45
C ASP A 100 -3.06 -4.19 -8.32
N PHE A 101 -2.77 -4.75 -7.13
CA PHE A 101 -2.37 -3.91 -5.99
C PHE A 101 -1.35 -4.62 -5.09
N ILE A 102 -0.50 -3.80 -4.48
CA ILE A 102 0.44 -4.19 -3.43
C ILE A 102 0.28 -3.12 -2.35
N ILE A 103 -0.27 -3.48 -1.19
CA ILE A 103 -0.61 -2.51 -0.16
C ILE A 103 -0.25 -3.01 1.23
N ILE A 104 -0.16 -2.07 2.18
CA ILE A 104 0.10 -2.39 3.58
C ILE A 104 -1.24 -2.39 4.32
N VAL A 105 -1.45 -3.43 5.12
CA VAL A 105 -2.67 -3.57 5.93
C VAL A 105 -2.30 -4.04 7.33
N SER A 106 -3.24 -3.93 8.28
CA SER A 106 -3.03 -4.41 9.63
C SER A 106 -2.91 -5.94 9.69
N ASP A 107 -2.22 -6.45 10.69
CA ASP A 107 -2.14 -7.89 10.92
C ASP A 107 -3.51 -8.48 11.22
N VAL A 108 -4.40 -7.71 11.87
CA VAL A 108 -5.77 -8.15 12.12
C VAL A 108 -6.48 -8.47 10.81
N LEU A 109 -6.32 -7.62 9.79
CA LEU A 109 -6.93 -7.88 8.49
C LEU A 109 -6.29 -9.07 7.80
N ARG A 110 -4.94 -9.18 7.82
CA ARG A 110 -4.26 -10.34 7.22
C ARG A 110 -4.73 -11.65 7.87
N TYR A 111 -4.84 -11.65 9.19
CA TYR A 111 -5.33 -12.81 9.94
C TYR A 111 -6.79 -13.12 9.58
N GLY A 112 -7.63 -12.09 9.44
CA GLY A 112 -9.02 -12.27 9.05
C GLY A 112 -9.17 -12.90 7.67
N ILE A 113 -8.33 -12.50 6.72
CA ILE A 113 -8.33 -13.10 5.37
C ILE A 113 -7.91 -14.57 5.47
N LYS A 114 -6.83 -14.85 6.17
CA LYS A 114 -6.30 -16.21 6.31
C LYS A 114 -7.33 -17.18 6.91
N ASN A 115 -8.11 -16.72 7.87
CA ASN A 115 -9.08 -17.53 8.59
C ASN A 115 -10.51 -17.41 8.04
N ASN A 116 -10.66 -16.87 6.83
CA ASN A 116 -11.96 -16.70 6.17
C ASN A 116 -12.97 -15.83 6.92
N LYS A 117 -12.52 -15.03 7.88
CA LYS A 117 -13.38 -14.03 8.53
C LYS A 117 -13.62 -12.83 7.64
N THR A 118 -12.71 -12.57 6.73
CA THR A 118 -12.83 -11.53 5.72
C THR A 118 -12.53 -12.18 4.37
N ASN A 119 -13.51 -12.15 3.46
CA ASN A 119 -13.36 -12.76 2.15
C ASN A 119 -13.61 -11.70 1.08
N PHE A 120 -12.60 -11.46 0.26
CA PHE A 120 -12.68 -10.49 -0.85
C PHE A 120 -13.04 -11.14 -2.19
N GLY A 121 -13.18 -12.46 -2.22
CA GLY A 121 -13.58 -13.16 -3.44
C GLY A 121 -12.46 -13.41 -4.45
N ILE A 122 -11.22 -13.07 -4.11
CA ILE A 122 -10.05 -13.32 -4.95
C ILE A 122 -8.91 -13.86 -4.09
N GLY A 123 -7.87 -14.38 -4.75
CA GLY A 123 -6.66 -14.80 -4.05
C GLY A 123 -5.86 -13.61 -3.56
N ILE A 124 -5.46 -13.66 -2.31
CA ILE A 124 -4.61 -12.64 -1.67
C ILE A 124 -3.33 -13.32 -1.22
N TYR A 125 -2.20 -12.67 -1.48
CA TYR A 125 -0.87 -13.17 -1.09
C TYR A 125 -0.33 -12.32 0.05
N LYS A 126 0.28 -13.00 1.04
CA LYS A 126 0.91 -12.35 2.18
C LYS A 126 2.34 -11.96 1.82
N GLY A 127 2.67 -10.69 1.93
CA GLY A 127 4.03 -10.20 1.78
C GLY A 127 4.76 -10.10 3.12
N LYS A 128 5.87 -9.37 3.12
CA LYS A 128 6.70 -9.17 4.30
C LYS A 128 5.98 -8.33 5.34
N ASP A 129 6.41 -8.44 6.59
CA ASP A 129 5.94 -7.55 7.65
C ASP A 129 6.53 -6.16 7.47
N ALA A 130 5.79 -5.15 7.94
CA ALA A 130 6.21 -3.76 7.92
C ALA A 130 5.81 -3.14 9.25
N GLN A 131 6.55 -3.44 10.30
CA GLN A 131 6.12 -3.19 11.67
C GLN A 131 6.57 -1.86 12.24
N LYS A 132 7.49 -1.16 11.57
CA LYS A 132 8.01 0.11 12.06
C LYS A 132 7.73 1.22 11.08
N PHE A 133 7.27 2.33 11.60
CA PHE A 133 6.87 3.48 10.80
C PHE A 133 7.35 4.77 11.42
N TYR A 134 7.49 5.80 10.59
CA TYR A 134 7.63 7.16 11.08
C TYR A 134 6.25 7.77 11.26
N ARG A 135 6.05 8.44 12.39
CA ARG A 135 4.88 9.31 12.56
C ARG A 135 5.16 10.65 11.88
N PRO A 136 4.12 11.44 11.60
CA PRO A 136 4.32 12.77 11.03
C PRO A 136 5.24 13.68 11.83
N ASP A 137 5.36 13.47 13.16
CA ASP A 137 6.27 14.24 14.00
C ASP A 137 7.71 13.73 13.96
N GLY A 138 8.00 12.70 13.17
CA GLY A 138 9.34 12.15 13.03
C GLY A 138 9.70 11.04 14.00
N THR A 139 8.86 10.75 15.00
CA THR A 139 9.12 9.64 15.91
C THR A 139 8.82 8.30 15.26
N ILE A 140 9.47 7.24 15.77
CA ILE A 140 9.27 5.88 15.27
C ILE A 140 8.25 5.19 16.17
N THR A 141 7.30 4.52 15.56
CA THR A 141 6.31 3.71 16.27
C THR A 141 6.25 2.31 15.67
N ALA A 142 5.83 1.35 16.48
CA ALA A 142 5.61 -0.02 16.02
C ALA A 142 4.11 -0.25 15.81
N VAL A 143 3.75 -0.78 14.66
CA VAL A 143 2.38 -1.16 14.32
C VAL A 143 2.43 -2.55 13.72
N HIS A 144 1.55 -3.43 14.18
CA HIS A 144 1.50 -4.81 13.66
C HIS A 144 0.78 -4.83 12.32
N CYS A 145 1.55 -4.82 11.25
CA CYS A 145 1.03 -4.77 9.89
C CYS A 145 2.03 -5.37 8.90
N GLY A 146 1.63 -5.45 7.66
CA GLY A 146 2.49 -5.91 6.59
C GLY A 146 1.82 -5.81 5.23
N TRP A 147 2.52 -6.29 4.24
CA TRP A 147 2.10 -6.19 2.85
C TRP A 147 1.15 -7.32 2.47
N ILE A 148 0.21 -6.99 1.60
CA ILE A 148 -0.59 -7.96 0.85
C ILE A 148 -0.65 -7.54 -0.61
N SER A 149 -0.96 -8.49 -1.48
CA SER A 149 -1.17 -8.22 -2.90
C SER A 149 -2.18 -9.20 -3.49
N ASN A 150 -2.74 -8.86 -4.64
CA ASN A 150 -3.54 -9.78 -5.42
C ASN A 150 -2.73 -10.43 -6.56
N ILE A 151 -1.42 -10.21 -6.59
CA ILE A 151 -0.53 -10.82 -7.58
C ILE A 151 0.55 -11.62 -6.85
N LYS A 152 1.00 -12.68 -7.49
CA LYS A 152 2.09 -13.49 -6.97
C LYS A 152 3.41 -12.81 -7.35
N ASP A 153 4.35 -12.75 -6.42
CA ASP A 153 5.64 -12.13 -6.73
C ASP A 153 6.47 -13.01 -7.68
N ASP A 154 7.45 -12.40 -8.35
CA ASP A 154 8.26 -13.08 -9.35
C ASP A 154 9.20 -14.11 -8.75
N TRP A 155 9.47 -14.02 -7.45
CA TRP A 155 10.37 -14.92 -6.73
C TRP A 155 9.62 -15.99 -5.94
N GLU A 156 8.30 -15.95 -6.00
CA GLU A 156 7.41 -16.89 -5.31
C GLU A 156 7.66 -16.95 -3.79
N GLU A 157 8.06 -15.83 -3.21
CA GLU A 157 8.30 -15.75 -1.78
C GLU A 157 7.03 -15.57 -0.96
N ASN A 158 5.99 -15.02 -1.56
CA ASN A 158 4.74 -14.74 -0.84
C ASN A 158 3.83 -15.95 -0.86
N GLU A 159 3.26 -16.25 0.30
CA GLU A 159 2.29 -17.34 0.39
C GLU A 159 0.86 -16.82 0.21
N LYS A 160 0.02 -17.64 -0.34
CA LYS A 160 -1.40 -17.33 -0.47
C LYS A 160 -2.08 -17.43 0.89
N LEU A 161 -2.79 -16.39 1.26
CA LEU A 161 -3.55 -16.35 2.52
C LEU A 161 -4.82 -17.20 2.47
#